data_7ee291b64f1805c0a0551736c58ab98a
#
_entry.id   7ee291b64f1805c0a0551736c58ab98a
#
_cell.length_a   1.000
_cell.length_b   1.000
_cell.length_c   1.000
_cell.angle_alpha   90.00
_cell.angle_beta   90.00
_cell.angle_gamma   90.00
#
_symmetry.space_group_name_H-M   'P 1'
#
loop_
_entity.id
_entity.type
_entity.pdbx_description
1 polymer ?
#
loop_
_entity_poly.entity_id
_entity_poly.type
_entity_poly.pdbx_seq_one_letter_code
_entity_poly.pdbx_strand_id
1 'polypeptide(L)'
;MVVVVRLATLALSVLLCAPSGSSAQSARELNDAGWKLLESGDAARASKLFAQGLAKEPDQPALLLGSGVSAHLLGRSHDATVPLRRALDLDPRLTPASIILGQIAYSEGNVADAIEIYEKALTHAPDHPHLIAKLRAWRADADATTGFTERRFDRFRVMFQGHADKALAARATEILDAAFWRIGQALGAYPSEPVVVMLYTEQQFRDITQAPAWAGGLYDGRIRVPAAGAVQSPKLFERVLVHELAHAMITTIAPRGVPTWLHEGLAQYFEGDDAVAARRRVEKVGVIPLQYLEGGFTQLTPAQATLAYDESLVIVAKLFQRPGFDWNALFRALSESDRPEYTFDNFGLRYSMLEAEIIAK
;
A
#
# COMPACT_ATOMS: atom_id res chain seq x y z
N MET A 1 -17.24 1.67 -97.27
CA MET A 1 -17.13 0.67 -96.21
C MET A 1 -16.52 1.41 -95.02
N VAL A 2 -17.39 1.92 -94.13
CA VAL A 2 -17.00 2.78 -93.02
C VAL A 2 -17.18 1.98 -91.75
N VAL A 3 -16.07 1.77 -91.00
CA VAL A 3 -16.05 1.08 -89.71
C VAL A 3 -16.30 2.13 -88.64
N VAL A 4 -17.43 1.93 -87.90
CA VAL A 4 -17.78 2.77 -86.76
C VAL A 4 -17.14 2.15 -85.48
N VAL A 5 -16.20 2.84 -84.92
CA VAL A 5 -15.64 2.44 -83.56
C VAL A 5 -16.49 3.10 -82.49
N ARG A 6 -17.15 2.26 -81.66
CA ARG A 6 -17.84 2.70 -80.43
C ARG A 6 -16.83 2.81 -79.30
N LEU A 7 -16.61 4.00 -78.79
CA LEU A 7 -15.92 4.23 -77.50
C LEU A 7 -16.87 3.94 -76.32
N ALA A 8 -16.56 2.92 -75.54
CA ALA A 8 -17.22 2.65 -74.26
C ALA A 8 -16.50 3.46 -73.16
N THR A 9 -17.21 4.42 -72.59
CA THR A 9 -16.79 5.17 -71.43
C THR A 9 -16.99 4.34 -70.16
N LEU A 10 -15.91 3.83 -69.59
CA LEU A 10 -15.90 3.25 -68.24
C LEU A 10 -15.97 4.37 -67.21
N ALA A 11 -17.09 4.55 -66.54
CA ALA A 11 -17.19 5.39 -65.34
C ALA A 11 -16.56 4.65 -64.15
N LEU A 12 -15.39 5.07 -63.75
CA LEU A 12 -14.71 4.58 -62.52
C LEU A 12 -15.33 5.29 -61.32
N SER A 13 -16.25 4.62 -60.61
CA SER A 13 -16.81 5.07 -59.37
C SER A 13 -15.73 4.90 -58.29
N VAL A 14 -14.99 5.95 -57.97
CA VAL A 14 -14.13 5.99 -56.79
C VAL A 14 -15.00 6.14 -55.55
N LEU A 15 -15.22 5.00 -54.88
CA LEU A 15 -15.81 4.99 -53.52
C LEU A 15 -14.80 5.59 -52.56
N LEU A 16 -14.94 6.89 -52.26
CA LEU A 16 -14.25 7.53 -51.14
C LEU A 16 -14.75 6.89 -49.84
N CYS A 17 -14.02 5.87 -49.36
CA CYS A 17 -14.11 5.48 -47.98
C CYS A 17 -13.56 6.64 -47.13
N ALA A 18 -14.46 7.50 -46.62
CA ALA A 18 -14.12 8.42 -45.57
C ALA A 18 -13.62 7.59 -44.38
N PRO A 19 -12.43 7.83 -43.83
CA PRO A 19 -12.07 7.21 -42.60
C PRO A 19 -13.12 7.62 -41.57
N SER A 20 -13.80 6.65 -40.95
CA SER A 20 -14.62 6.84 -39.76
C SER A 20 -13.71 7.49 -38.73
N GLY A 21 -13.73 8.82 -38.64
CA GLY A 21 -13.00 9.58 -37.66
C GLY A 21 -13.47 9.08 -36.29
N SER A 22 -12.65 8.29 -35.64
CA SER A 22 -12.75 8.09 -34.19
C SER A 22 -12.72 9.53 -33.64
N SER A 23 -13.88 10.04 -33.19
CA SER A 23 -13.93 11.34 -32.55
C SER A 23 -13.01 11.26 -31.34
N ALA A 24 -11.94 12.05 -31.35
CA ALA A 24 -11.00 12.06 -30.25
C ALA A 24 -11.78 12.37 -28.97
N GLN A 25 -11.79 11.43 -28.03
CA GLN A 25 -12.49 11.57 -26.76
C GLN A 25 -12.18 12.91 -26.11
N SER A 26 -13.19 13.61 -25.59
CA SER A 26 -13.02 14.85 -24.85
C SER A 26 -12.30 14.60 -23.52
N ALA A 27 -11.71 15.63 -22.93
CA ALA A 27 -11.09 15.55 -21.60
C ALA A 27 -12.09 15.05 -20.54
N ARG A 28 -13.36 15.45 -20.65
CA ARG A 28 -14.44 15.00 -19.78
C ARG A 28 -14.72 13.49 -19.92
N GLU A 29 -14.85 12.99 -21.14
CA GLU A 29 -15.08 11.56 -21.39
C GLU A 29 -13.90 10.69 -20.88
N LEU A 30 -12.65 11.20 -21.04
CA LEU A 30 -11.47 10.54 -20.50
C LEU A 30 -11.46 10.55 -18.97
N ASN A 31 -11.89 11.65 -18.34
CA ASN A 31 -12.05 11.74 -16.90
C ASN A 31 -13.08 10.70 -16.39
N ASP A 32 -14.28 10.69 -16.98
CA ASP A 32 -15.36 9.79 -16.55
C ASP A 32 -14.98 8.31 -16.74
N ALA A 33 -14.31 7.99 -17.84
CA ALA A 33 -13.79 6.64 -18.09
C ALA A 33 -12.66 6.27 -17.11
N GLY A 34 -11.79 7.21 -16.78
CA GLY A 34 -10.73 7.01 -15.78
C GLY A 34 -11.28 6.67 -14.40
N TRP A 35 -12.28 7.42 -13.93
CA TRP A 35 -12.93 7.15 -12.64
C TRP A 35 -13.63 5.79 -12.62
N LYS A 36 -14.32 5.37 -13.69
CA LYS A 36 -14.91 4.03 -13.80
C LYS A 36 -13.84 2.92 -13.70
N LEU A 37 -12.66 3.15 -14.27
CA LEU A 37 -11.55 2.20 -14.12
C LEU A 37 -11.02 2.15 -12.69
N LEU A 38 -10.94 3.29 -11.98
CA LEU A 38 -10.58 3.30 -10.56
C LEU A 38 -11.61 2.55 -9.71
N GLU A 39 -12.90 2.74 -9.97
CA GLU A 39 -13.98 2.00 -9.31
C GLU A 39 -13.88 0.49 -9.54
N SER A 40 -13.43 0.06 -10.73
CA SER A 40 -13.20 -1.36 -11.05
C SER A 40 -11.81 -1.89 -10.63
N GLY A 41 -11.00 -1.06 -9.97
CA GLY A 41 -9.67 -1.45 -9.48
C GLY A 41 -8.52 -1.24 -10.47
N ASP A 42 -8.77 -0.85 -11.71
CA ASP A 42 -7.75 -0.75 -12.76
C ASP A 42 -7.07 0.64 -12.74
N ALA A 43 -6.25 0.89 -11.70
CA ALA A 43 -5.52 2.14 -11.56
C ALA A 43 -4.50 2.36 -12.70
N ALA A 44 -3.95 1.28 -13.27
CA ALA A 44 -2.95 1.38 -14.34
C ALA A 44 -3.55 1.93 -15.64
N ARG A 45 -4.74 1.43 -16.04
CA ARG A 45 -5.45 1.98 -17.21
C ARG A 45 -6.05 3.34 -16.91
N ALA A 46 -6.58 3.56 -15.72
CA ALA A 46 -7.07 4.86 -15.29
C ALA A 46 -6.00 5.95 -15.41
N SER A 47 -4.79 5.71 -14.92
CA SER A 47 -3.66 6.64 -15.03
C SER A 47 -3.37 7.08 -16.46
N LYS A 48 -3.46 6.15 -17.43
CA LYS A 48 -3.29 6.47 -18.86
C LYS A 48 -4.38 7.40 -19.39
N LEU A 49 -5.64 7.17 -18.98
CA LEU A 49 -6.76 8.01 -19.41
C LEU A 49 -6.67 9.41 -18.82
N PHE A 50 -6.34 9.53 -17.54
CA PHE A 50 -6.12 10.85 -16.91
C PHE A 50 -4.95 11.60 -17.57
N ALA A 51 -3.85 10.92 -17.89
CA ALA A 51 -2.74 11.52 -18.62
C ALA A 51 -3.15 12.03 -20.02
N GLN A 52 -3.98 11.28 -20.75
CA GLN A 52 -4.54 11.71 -22.04
C GLN A 52 -5.48 12.92 -21.88
N GLY A 53 -6.29 12.95 -20.82
CA GLY A 53 -7.14 14.08 -20.47
C GLY A 53 -6.34 15.34 -20.16
N LEU A 54 -5.30 15.20 -19.32
CA LEU A 54 -4.39 16.30 -18.95
C LEU A 54 -3.58 16.83 -20.15
N ALA A 55 -3.29 16.01 -21.16
CA ALA A 55 -2.69 16.48 -22.40
C ALA A 55 -3.61 17.44 -23.19
N LYS A 56 -4.94 17.37 -22.96
CA LYS A 56 -5.94 18.28 -23.57
C LYS A 56 -6.27 19.46 -22.67
N GLU A 57 -6.43 19.21 -21.38
CA GLU A 57 -6.80 20.19 -20.36
C GLU A 57 -5.85 20.06 -19.15
N PRO A 58 -4.65 20.69 -19.18
CA PRO A 58 -3.61 20.50 -18.16
C PRO A 58 -4.00 20.94 -16.74
N ASP A 59 -4.88 21.94 -16.63
CA ASP A 59 -5.27 22.54 -15.37
C ASP A 59 -6.72 22.16 -14.96
N GLN A 60 -7.20 21.01 -15.39
CA GLN A 60 -8.52 20.52 -15.01
C GLN A 60 -8.43 19.76 -13.67
N PRO A 61 -9.03 20.29 -12.55
CA PRO A 61 -8.81 19.75 -11.21
C PRO A 61 -9.21 18.28 -11.03
N ALA A 62 -10.29 17.84 -11.69
CA ALA A 62 -10.76 16.46 -11.59
C ALA A 62 -9.80 15.47 -12.27
N LEU A 63 -9.16 15.85 -13.39
CA LEU A 63 -8.15 15.05 -14.06
C LEU A 63 -6.86 14.96 -13.24
N LEU A 64 -6.44 16.08 -12.64
CA LEU A 64 -5.30 16.13 -11.72
C LEU A 64 -5.53 15.26 -10.50
N LEU A 65 -6.72 15.32 -9.89
CA LEU A 65 -7.12 14.45 -8.80
C LEU A 65 -7.06 12.98 -9.23
N GLY A 66 -7.67 12.63 -10.36
CA GLY A 66 -7.67 11.25 -10.87
C GLY A 66 -6.26 10.73 -11.16
N SER A 67 -5.39 11.57 -11.72
CA SER A 67 -3.97 11.25 -11.95
C SER A 67 -3.24 10.95 -10.63
N GLY A 68 -3.42 11.81 -9.62
CA GLY A 68 -2.80 11.63 -8.31
C GLY A 68 -3.32 10.41 -7.56
N VAL A 69 -4.64 10.18 -7.57
CA VAL A 69 -5.26 8.98 -6.99
C VAL A 69 -4.71 7.72 -7.65
N SER A 70 -4.65 7.69 -8.99
CA SER A 70 -4.12 6.54 -9.72
C SER A 70 -2.65 6.26 -9.37
N ALA A 71 -1.82 7.30 -9.29
CA ALA A 71 -0.42 7.16 -8.92
C ALA A 71 -0.25 6.61 -7.50
N HIS A 72 -1.04 7.13 -6.54
CA HIS A 72 -1.04 6.64 -5.15
C HIS A 72 -1.46 5.17 -5.07
N LEU A 73 -2.53 4.77 -5.74
CA LEU A 73 -3.02 3.39 -5.78
C LEU A 73 -2.03 2.41 -6.45
N LEU A 74 -1.12 2.92 -7.29
CA LEU A 74 -0.02 2.15 -7.89
C LEU A 74 1.26 2.14 -7.03
N GLY A 75 1.22 2.63 -5.78
CA GLY A 75 2.38 2.72 -4.89
C GLY A 75 3.38 3.81 -5.28
N ARG A 76 3.04 4.68 -6.24
CA ARG A 76 3.89 5.78 -6.72
C ARG A 76 3.54 7.08 -6.01
N SER A 77 3.69 7.11 -4.68
CA SER A 77 3.26 8.24 -3.85
C SER A 77 3.97 9.55 -4.21
N HIS A 78 5.25 9.47 -4.59
CA HIS A 78 5.98 10.65 -5.07
C HIS A 78 5.33 11.26 -6.33
N ASP A 79 4.97 10.43 -7.31
CA ASP A 79 4.30 10.88 -8.55
C ASP A 79 2.90 11.45 -8.27
N ALA A 80 2.25 11.04 -7.17
CA ALA A 80 0.94 11.54 -6.78
C ALA A 80 0.98 12.96 -6.22
N THR A 81 2.08 13.37 -5.60
CA THR A 81 2.19 14.64 -4.87
C THR A 81 1.99 15.85 -5.76
N VAL A 82 2.64 15.91 -6.92
CA VAL A 82 2.58 17.06 -7.82
C VAL A 82 1.16 17.31 -8.36
N PRO A 83 0.49 16.32 -8.99
CA PRO A 83 -0.86 16.54 -9.49
C PRO A 83 -1.88 16.83 -8.38
N LEU A 84 -1.76 16.20 -7.20
CA LEU A 84 -2.67 16.48 -6.09
C LEU A 84 -2.49 17.89 -5.52
N ARG A 85 -1.25 18.38 -5.36
CA ARG A 85 -1.01 19.78 -4.95
C ARG A 85 -1.58 20.75 -5.98
N ARG A 86 -1.34 20.53 -7.28
CA ARG A 86 -1.91 21.35 -8.33
C ARG A 86 -3.43 21.34 -8.35
N ALA A 87 -4.05 20.19 -8.10
CA ALA A 87 -5.50 20.08 -7.98
C ALA A 87 -6.05 20.96 -6.84
N LEU A 88 -5.39 20.96 -5.66
CA LEU A 88 -5.77 21.80 -4.52
C LEU A 88 -5.51 23.29 -4.73
N ASP A 89 -4.46 23.66 -5.48
CA ASP A 89 -4.22 25.05 -5.86
C ASP A 89 -5.37 25.61 -6.70
N LEU A 90 -5.97 24.77 -7.54
CA LEU A 90 -7.07 25.12 -8.44
C LEU A 90 -8.44 25.00 -7.78
N ASP A 91 -8.66 23.99 -6.96
CA ASP A 91 -9.87 23.81 -6.14
C ASP A 91 -9.53 23.30 -4.73
N PRO A 92 -9.39 24.20 -3.75
CA PRO A 92 -9.06 23.82 -2.36
C PRO A 92 -10.09 22.94 -1.65
N ARG A 93 -11.30 22.76 -2.23
CA ARG A 93 -12.37 21.93 -1.66
C ARG A 93 -12.26 20.46 -1.99
N LEU A 94 -11.25 20.07 -2.76
CA LEU A 94 -11.00 18.67 -3.12
C LEU A 94 -10.47 17.85 -1.93
N THR A 95 -11.35 17.58 -0.96
CA THR A 95 -11.04 16.80 0.25
C THR A 95 -10.28 15.49 -0.03
N PRO A 96 -10.60 14.69 -1.06
CA PRO A 96 -9.84 13.48 -1.37
C PRO A 96 -8.35 13.76 -1.68
N ALA A 97 -8.03 14.86 -2.37
CA ALA A 97 -6.64 15.25 -2.62
C ALA A 97 -5.91 15.59 -1.32
N SER A 98 -6.55 16.33 -0.42
CA SER A 98 -5.98 16.67 0.89
C SER A 98 -5.75 15.42 1.75
N ILE A 99 -6.67 14.45 1.72
CA ILE A 99 -6.54 13.20 2.47
C ILE A 99 -5.29 12.44 2.00
N ILE A 100 -5.13 12.24 0.71
CA ILE A 100 -3.99 11.49 0.16
C ILE A 100 -2.68 12.24 0.41
N LEU A 101 -2.62 13.55 0.13
CA LEU A 101 -1.42 14.35 0.36
C LEU A 101 -0.99 14.36 1.82
N GLY A 102 -1.93 14.53 2.75
CA GLY A 102 -1.62 14.50 4.17
C GLY A 102 -1.09 13.14 4.62
N GLN A 103 -1.66 12.04 4.11
CA GLN A 103 -1.17 10.69 4.40
C GLN A 103 0.23 10.46 3.83
N ILE A 104 0.51 10.90 2.60
CA ILE A 104 1.86 10.82 2.00
C ILE A 104 2.84 11.63 2.85
N ALA A 105 2.56 12.90 3.14
CA ALA A 105 3.43 13.74 3.95
C ALA A 105 3.71 13.14 5.34
N TYR A 106 2.67 12.58 5.97
CA TYR A 106 2.81 11.92 7.27
C TYR A 106 3.69 10.66 7.19
N SER A 107 3.49 9.79 6.21
CA SER A 107 4.30 8.58 6.03
C SER A 107 5.76 8.89 5.71
N GLU A 108 6.02 9.98 5.00
CA GLU A 108 7.36 10.50 4.72
C GLU A 108 8.01 11.19 5.95
N GLY A 109 7.30 11.29 7.10
CA GLY A 109 7.78 11.95 8.30
C GLY A 109 7.65 13.48 8.29
N ASN A 110 6.99 14.06 7.29
CA ASN A 110 6.73 15.50 7.17
C ASN A 110 5.45 15.87 7.93
N VAL A 111 5.44 15.63 9.27
CA VAL A 111 4.22 15.75 10.11
C VAL A 111 3.64 17.16 10.10
N ALA A 112 4.49 18.20 10.11
CA ALA A 112 4.02 19.57 10.08
C ALA A 112 3.24 19.89 8.78
N ASP A 113 3.76 19.45 7.63
CA ASP A 113 3.07 19.58 6.33
C ASP A 113 1.74 18.81 6.30
N ALA A 114 1.74 17.58 6.84
CA ALA A 114 0.53 16.75 6.95
C ALA A 114 -0.56 17.44 7.79
N ILE A 115 -0.18 18.03 8.92
CA ILE A 115 -1.08 18.79 9.81
C ILE A 115 -1.64 20.00 9.06
N GLU A 116 -0.78 20.80 8.42
CA GLU A 116 -1.17 22.01 7.69
C GLU A 116 -2.16 21.68 6.55
N ILE A 117 -1.91 20.61 5.80
CA ILE A 117 -2.80 20.15 4.71
C ILE A 117 -4.20 19.83 5.27
N TYR A 118 -4.27 19.12 6.41
CA TYR A 118 -5.57 18.76 6.99
C TYR A 118 -6.27 19.93 7.64
N GLU A 119 -5.54 20.86 8.26
CA GLU A 119 -6.12 22.11 8.78
C GLU A 119 -6.76 22.94 7.68
N LYS A 120 -6.06 23.09 6.54
CA LYS A 120 -6.61 23.78 5.35
C LYS A 120 -7.85 23.05 4.82
N ALA A 121 -7.82 21.73 4.73
CA ALA A 121 -8.97 20.95 4.26
C ALA A 121 -10.20 21.13 5.17
N LEU A 122 -10.01 21.20 6.49
CA LEU A 122 -11.09 21.43 7.46
C LEU A 122 -11.72 22.82 7.37
N THR A 123 -11.07 23.82 6.76
CA THR A 123 -11.72 25.11 6.48
C THR A 123 -12.88 24.98 5.47
N HIS A 124 -12.82 23.96 4.62
CA HIS A 124 -13.83 23.69 3.59
C HIS A 124 -14.74 22.49 3.94
N ALA A 125 -14.30 21.62 4.85
CA ALA A 125 -15.04 20.43 5.31
C ALA A 125 -14.92 20.30 6.84
N PRO A 126 -15.50 21.24 7.63
CA PRO A 126 -15.25 21.36 9.09
C PRO A 126 -15.67 20.13 9.89
N ASP A 127 -16.69 19.42 9.44
CA ASP A 127 -17.26 18.27 10.15
C ASP A 127 -16.77 16.92 9.60
N HIS A 128 -15.70 16.90 8.80
CA HIS A 128 -15.21 15.68 8.16
C HIS A 128 -14.52 14.76 9.20
N PRO A 129 -15.16 13.62 9.60
CA PRO A 129 -14.74 12.84 10.77
C PRO A 129 -13.32 12.26 10.63
N HIS A 130 -12.95 11.80 9.44
CA HIS A 130 -11.62 11.25 9.18
C HIS A 130 -10.51 12.31 9.34
N LEU A 131 -10.70 13.52 8.78
CA LEU A 131 -9.74 14.61 8.92
C LEU A 131 -9.57 15.01 10.38
N ILE A 132 -10.67 15.15 11.13
CA ILE A 132 -10.65 15.51 12.57
C ILE A 132 -9.88 14.46 13.37
N ALA A 133 -10.20 13.18 13.18
CA ALA A 133 -9.59 12.09 13.94
C ALA A 133 -8.08 11.99 13.64
N LYS A 134 -7.68 12.03 12.37
CA LYS A 134 -6.28 11.95 11.97
C LYS A 134 -5.48 13.18 12.40
N LEU A 135 -6.04 14.38 12.27
CA LEU A 135 -5.38 15.61 12.71
C LEU A 135 -5.11 15.59 14.22
N ARG A 136 -6.07 15.12 15.03
CA ARG A 136 -5.86 14.95 16.48
C ARG A 136 -4.72 13.97 16.77
N ALA A 137 -4.70 12.82 16.10
CA ALA A 137 -3.66 11.81 16.28
C ALA A 137 -2.28 12.34 15.85
N TRP A 138 -2.19 13.04 14.72
CA TRP A 138 -0.94 13.60 14.22
C TRP A 138 -0.38 14.73 15.08
N ARG A 139 -1.25 15.58 15.65
CA ARG A 139 -0.83 16.60 16.63
C ARG A 139 -0.29 15.97 17.90
N ALA A 140 -0.97 14.96 18.45
CA ALA A 140 -0.48 14.24 19.61
C ALA A 140 0.87 13.56 19.34
N ASP A 141 1.06 13.00 18.13
CA ASP A 141 2.34 12.42 17.71
C ASP A 141 3.44 13.49 17.57
N ALA A 142 3.14 14.64 16.98
CA ALA A 142 4.08 15.76 16.88
C ALA A 142 4.53 16.27 18.25
N ASP A 143 3.58 16.44 19.17
CA ASP A 143 3.87 16.88 20.55
C ASP A 143 4.77 15.88 21.28
N ALA A 144 4.47 14.58 21.18
CA ALA A 144 5.22 13.52 21.83
C ALA A 144 6.62 13.29 21.23
N THR A 145 6.81 13.69 19.97
CA THR A 145 8.11 13.58 19.28
C THR A 145 8.90 14.89 19.27
N THR A 146 8.42 15.90 19.98
CA THR A 146 9.17 17.16 20.19
C THR A 146 10.53 16.84 20.82
N GLY A 147 11.61 17.30 20.18
CA GLY A 147 12.97 17.05 20.63
C GLY A 147 13.56 15.70 20.17
N PHE A 148 12.87 14.95 19.33
CA PHE A 148 13.48 13.78 18.67
C PHE A 148 14.60 14.24 17.73
N THR A 149 15.66 13.44 17.68
CA THR A 149 16.75 13.57 16.72
C THR A 149 16.47 12.67 15.54
N GLU A 150 16.60 13.20 14.31
CA GLU A 150 16.53 12.43 13.09
C GLU A 150 17.93 12.01 12.62
N ARG A 151 18.09 10.75 12.24
CA ARG A 151 19.22 10.27 11.45
C ARG A 151 18.71 9.72 10.13
N ARG A 152 19.27 10.23 9.03
CA ARG A 152 18.95 9.79 7.66
C ARG A 152 19.97 8.78 7.20
N PHE A 153 19.45 7.71 6.65
CA PHE A 153 20.18 6.67 5.92
C PHE A 153 19.54 6.54 4.54
N ASP A 154 20.17 5.84 3.63
CA ASP A 154 19.67 5.75 2.24
C ASP A 154 18.21 5.28 2.14
N ARG A 155 17.83 4.33 2.99
CA ARG A 155 16.51 3.67 2.96
C ARG A 155 15.66 3.92 4.20
N PHE A 156 16.22 4.56 5.21
CA PHE A 156 15.53 4.75 6.51
C PHE A 156 15.74 6.16 7.05
N ARG A 157 14.68 6.67 7.66
CA ARG A 157 14.75 7.86 8.51
C ARG A 157 14.44 7.42 9.94
N VAL A 158 15.45 7.37 10.79
CA VAL A 158 15.31 6.89 12.17
C VAL A 158 15.24 8.08 13.12
N MET A 159 14.13 8.17 13.85
CA MET A 159 13.84 9.21 14.82
C MET A 159 13.88 8.66 16.24
N PHE A 160 14.57 9.33 17.16
CA PHE A 160 14.77 8.87 18.54
C PHE A 160 15.06 10.05 19.48
N GLN A 161 14.88 9.85 20.78
CA GLN A 161 15.09 10.89 21.79
C GLN A 161 16.40 10.65 22.55
N GLY A 162 17.29 11.67 22.53
CA GLY A 162 18.49 11.71 23.37
C GLY A 162 19.73 11.00 22.83
N HIS A 163 20.87 11.22 23.55
CA HIS A 163 22.18 10.69 23.13
C HIS A 163 22.35 9.18 23.39
N ALA A 164 21.67 8.65 24.41
CA ALA A 164 21.75 7.24 24.78
C ALA A 164 21.24 6.34 23.65
N ASP A 165 20.35 6.84 22.81
CA ASP A 165 19.68 6.06 21.78
C ASP A 165 20.43 6.04 20.43
N LYS A 166 21.58 6.74 20.32
CA LYS A 166 22.40 6.72 19.09
C LYS A 166 22.87 5.30 18.70
N ALA A 167 23.34 4.54 19.70
CA ALA A 167 23.80 3.18 19.47
C ALA A 167 22.60 2.26 19.09
N LEU A 168 21.45 2.51 19.71
CA LEU A 168 20.22 1.79 19.39
C LEU A 168 19.72 2.12 17.99
N ALA A 169 19.72 3.40 17.59
CA ALA A 169 19.35 3.80 16.23
C ALA A 169 20.28 3.18 15.17
N ALA A 170 21.59 3.11 15.44
CA ALA A 170 22.53 2.43 14.57
C ALA A 170 22.20 0.93 14.45
N ARG A 171 21.96 0.26 15.59
CA ARG A 171 21.59 -1.16 15.63
C ARG A 171 20.28 -1.43 14.92
N ALA A 172 19.26 -0.60 15.13
CA ALA A 172 17.99 -0.69 14.42
C ALA A 172 18.21 -0.60 12.90
N THR A 173 19.04 0.35 12.44
CA THR A 173 19.34 0.51 11.01
C THR A 173 20.04 -0.70 10.42
N GLU A 174 21.02 -1.30 11.13
CA GLU A 174 21.70 -2.52 10.67
C GLU A 174 20.71 -3.69 10.48
N ILE A 175 19.80 -3.88 11.45
CA ILE A 175 18.76 -4.91 11.39
C ILE A 175 17.82 -4.65 10.19
N LEU A 176 17.33 -3.42 10.08
CA LEU A 176 16.39 -3.02 9.03
C LEU A 176 17.02 -3.12 7.64
N ASP A 177 18.29 -2.73 7.47
CA ASP A 177 18.97 -2.81 6.18
C ASP A 177 19.14 -4.28 5.73
N ALA A 178 19.58 -5.15 6.62
CA ALA A 178 19.69 -6.57 6.33
C ALA A 178 18.31 -7.20 5.98
N ALA A 179 17.27 -6.83 6.72
CA ALA A 179 15.91 -7.31 6.46
C ALA A 179 15.32 -6.74 5.16
N PHE A 180 15.57 -5.48 4.84
CA PHE A 180 15.09 -4.82 3.61
C PHE A 180 15.54 -5.58 2.36
N TRP A 181 16.82 -5.90 2.28
CA TRP A 181 17.36 -6.66 1.15
C TRP A 181 16.80 -8.07 1.07
N ARG A 182 16.70 -8.75 2.21
CA ARG A 182 16.15 -10.11 2.28
C ARG A 182 14.67 -10.16 1.87
N ILE A 183 13.85 -9.25 2.39
CA ILE A 183 12.42 -9.17 2.06
C ILE A 183 12.24 -8.77 0.59
N GLY A 184 12.92 -7.71 0.15
CA GLY A 184 12.80 -7.22 -1.22
C GLY A 184 13.24 -8.24 -2.26
N GLN A 185 14.31 -9.00 -2.01
CA GLN A 185 14.73 -10.11 -2.87
C GLN A 185 13.67 -11.22 -2.92
N ALA A 186 13.10 -11.56 -1.78
CA ALA A 186 12.09 -12.62 -1.69
C ALA A 186 10.77 -12.23 -2.38
N LEU A 187 10.35 -10.97 -2.27
CA LEU A 187 9.10 -10.46 -2.86
C LEU A 187 9.28 -9.93 -4.29
N GLY A 188 10.51 -9.79 -4.77
CA GLY A 188 10.83 -9.28 -6.11
C GLY A 188 10.54 -7.78 -6.29
N ALA A 189 10.41 -7.00 -5.20
CA ALA A 189 10.11 -5.58 -5.25
C ALA A 189 10.67 -4.85 -4.02
N TYR A 190 10.93 -3.55 -4.19
CA TYR A 190 11.48 -2.68 -3.15
C TYR A 190 10.71 -1.36 -3.07
N PRO A 191 10.51 -0.80 -1.87
CA PRO A 191 10.03 0.57 -1.71
C PRO A 191 10.97 1.56 -2.40
N SER A 192 10.40 2.57 -3.05
CA SER A 192 11.15 3.67 -3.68
C SER A 192 11.51 4.77 -2.68
N GLU A 193 10.72 4.90 -1.61
CA GLU A 193 10.87 5.94 -0.61
C GLU A 193 11.47 5.40 0.70
N PRO A 194 12.24 6.22 1.43
CA PRO A 194 12.77 5.83 2.72
C PRO A 194 11.67 5.55 3.75
N VAL A 195 11.81 4.45 4.48
CA VAL A 195 10.88 4.08 5.56
C VAL A 195 11.21 4.87 6.83
N VAL A 196 10.19 5.50 7.42
CA VAL A 196 10.34 6.23 8.70
C VAL A 196 10.20 5.27 9.87
N VAL A 197 11.17 5.33 10.79
CA VAL A 197 11.24 4.48 11.99
C VAL A 197 11.31 5.36 13.23
N MET A 198 10.39 5.15 14.16
CA MET A 198 10.27 5.90 15.39
C MET A 198 10.64 5.00 16.57
N LEU A 199 11.68 5.37 17.30
CA LEU A 199 12.07 4.67 18.53
C LEU A 199 11.57 5.46 19.76
N TYR A 200 10.60 4.89 20.44
CA TYR A 200 9.93 5.50 21.60
C TYR A 200 10.40 4.90 22.93
N THR A 201 10.21 5.62 24.02
CA THR A 201 10.12 4.95 25.33
C THR A 201 8.87 4.06 25.37
N GLU A 202 8.83 3.10 26.29
CA GLU A 202 7.65 2.23 26.48
C GLU A 202 6.37 3.04 26.74
N GLN A 203 6.48 4.08 27.56
CA GLN A 203 5.35 4.94 27.90
C GLN A 203 4.88 5.74 26.68
N GLN A 204 5.79 6.38 25.95
CA GLN A 204 5.45 7.12 24.73
C GLN A 204 4.79 6.22 23.68
N PHE A 205 5.32 5.01 23.50
CA PHE A 205 4.73 4.05 22.55
C PHE A 205 3.27 3.76 22.88
N ARG A 206 2.96 3.48 24.16
CA ARG A 206 1.58 3.18 24.59
C ARG A 206 0.67 4.39 24.47
N ASP A 207 1.14 5.56 24.88
CA ASP A 207 0.34 6.79 24.89
C ASP A 207 -0.01 7.26 23.46
N ILE A 208 0.90 7.05 22.50
CA ILE A 208 0.73 7.48 21.11
C ILE A 208 -0.08 6.46 20.32
N THR A 209 0.29 5.18 20.40
CA THR A 209 -0.29 4.15 19.53
C THR A 209 -1.60 3.60 20.03
N GLN A 210 -1.88 3.73 21.33
CA GLN A 210 -3.00 3.06 22.01
C GLN A 210 -2.99 1.54 21.75
N ALA A 211 -1.83 0.99 21.39
CA ALA A 211 -1.67 -0.41 21.06
C ALA A 211 -1.88 -1.28 22.31
N PRO A 212 -2.39 -2.51 22.13
CA PRO A 212 -2.53 -3.45 23.24
C PRO A 212 -1.18 -3.71 23.94
N ALA A 213 -1.23 -4.05 25.23
CA ALA A 213 -0.03 -4.25 26.05
C ALA A 213 0.94 -5.31 25.52
N TRP A 214 0.45 -6.23 24.70
CA TRP A 214 1.26 -7.28 24.06
C TRP A 214 1.90 -6.86 22.74
N ALA A 215 1.49 -5.71 22.13
CA ALA A 215 2.05 -5.24 20.88
C ALA A 215 3.49 -4.75 21.07
N GLY A 216 4.42 -5.37 20.39
CA GLY A 216 5.84 -5.02 20.44
C GLY A 216 6.21 -3.90 19.47
N GLY A 217 5.37 -3.60 18.47
CA GLY A 217 5.53 -2.56 17.47
C GLY A 217 4.22 -2.21 16.81
N LEU A 218 4.25 -1.27 15.86
CA LEU A 218 3.11 -0.87 15.04
C LEU A 218 3.61 -0.24 13.75
N TYR A 219 3.02 -0.63 12.62
CA TYR A 219 3.13 0.11 11.36
C TYR A 219 1.79 0.80 11.01
N ASP A 220 1.82 2.13 10.91
CA ASP A 220 0.68 2.97 10.52
C ASP A 220 1.02 3.99 9.41
N GLY A 221 1.99 3.63 8.57
CA GLY A 221 2.70 4.49 7.63
C GLY A 221 4.12 4.82 8.11
N ARG A 222 4.40 4.54 9.39
CA ARG A 222 5.73 4.59 10.01
C ARG A 222 5.90 3.38 10.90
N ILE A 223 7.12 2.89 11.01
CA ILE A 223 7.47 1.86 11.97
C ILE A 223 7.62 2.50 13.34
N ARG A 224 6.86 2.06 14.33
CA ARG A 224 6.89 2.54 15.71
C ARG A 224 7.29 1.41 16.64
N VAL A 225 8.38 1.57 17.35
CA VAL A 225 8.91 0.50 18.22
C VAL A 225 9.36 1.07 19.56
N PRO A 226 9.02 0.44 20.69
CA PRO A 226 9.56 0.82 22.00
C PRO A 226 11.03 0.42 22.12
N ALA A 227 11.87 1.38 22.44
CA ALA A 227 13.33 1.23 22.54
C ALA A 227 13.77 0.37 23.74
N ALA A 228 12.97 0.34 24.83
CA ALA A 228 13.32 -0.40 26.04
C ALA A 228 13.49 -1.90 25.80
N GLY A 229 12.71 -2.48 24.91
CA GLY A 229 12.81 -3.89 24.51
C GLY A 229 14.17 -4.28 23.91
N ALA A 230 14.87 -3.34 23.28
CA ALA A 230 16.14 -3.59 22.63
C ALA A 230 17.28 -3.96 23.59
N VAL A 231 17.27 -3.40 24.79
CA VAL A 231 18.26 -3.67 25.82
C VAL A 231 17.93 -4.96 26.58
N GLN A 232 16.66 -5.15 26.89
CA GLN A 232 16.19 -6.28 27.70
C GLN A 232 16.11 -7.59 26.89
N SER A 233 15.77 -7.50 25.61
CA SER A 233 15.61 -8.65 24.74
C SER A 233 16.00 -8.29 23.29
N PRO A 234 17.30 -8.27 22.95
CA PRO A 234 17.78 -7.88 21.61
C PRO A 234 17.17 -8.69 20.46
N LYS A 235 16.92 -9.98 20.68
CA LYS A 235 16.27 -10.84 19.69
C LYS A 235 14.80 -10.46 19.45
N LEU A 236 14.07 -10.12 20.51
CA LEU A 236 12.69 -9.67 20.36
C LEU A 236 12.63 -8.33 19.62
N PHE A 237 13.52 -7.41 19.94
CA PHE A 237 13.63 -6.13 19.23
C PHE A 237 13.90 -6.33 17.74
N GLU A 238 14.83 -7.22 17.37
CA GLU A 238 15.12 -7.58 15.99
C GLU A 238 13.87 -8.13 15.29
N ARG A 239 13.19 -9.08 15.92
CA ARG A 239 11.95 -9.67 15.39
C ARG A 239 10.89 -8.62 15.13
N VAL A 240 10.61 -7.74 16.09
CA VAL A 240 9.63 -6.67 15.97
C VAL A 240 9.99 -5.73 14.82
N LEU A 241 11.25 -5.29 14.72
CA LEU A 241 11.68 -4.43 13.61
C LEU A 241 11.48 -5.07 12.25
N VAL A 242 11.79 -6.36 12.12
CA VAL A 242 11.60 -7.10 10.87
C VAL A 242 10.12 -7.29 10.55
N HIS A 243 9.29 -7.56 11.55
CA HIS A 243 7.84 -7.68 11.42
C HIS A 243 7.22 -6.39 10.86
N GLU A 244 7.50 -5.25 11.52
CA GLU A 244 6.97 -3.96 11.10
C GLU A 244 7.54 -3.50 9.73
N LEU A 245 8.81 -3.85 9.45
CA LEU A 245 9.38 -3.59 8.13
C LEU A 245 8.68 -4.40 7.02
N ALA A 246 8.31 -5.64 7.30
CA ALA A 246 7.55 -6.44 6.32
C ALA A 246 6.21 -5.77 6.00
N HIS A 247 5.47 -5.28 7.00
CA HIS A 247 4.24 -4.51 6.77
C HIS A 247 4.50 -3.24 5.95
N ALA A 248 5.56 -2.48 6.26
CA ALA A 248 5.92 -1.28 5.52
C ALA A 248 6.23 -1.59 4.05
N MET A 249 7.00 -2.63 3.79
CA MET A 249 7.37 -3.04 2.42
C MET A 249 6.15 -3.53 1.64
N ILE A 250 5.33 -4.41 2.22
CA ILE A 250 4.12 -4.93 1.57
C ILE A 250 3.17 -3.80 1.22
N THR A 251 2.90 -2.88 2.16
CA THR A 251 2.01 -1.73 1.95
C THR A 251 2.53 -0.81 0.84
N THR A 252 3.85 -0.64 0.71
CA THR A 252 4.44 0.18 -0.36
C THR A 252 4.36 -0.54 -1.72
N ILE A 253 4.59 -1.85 -1.76
CA ILE A 253 4.53 -2.66 -2.98
C ILE A 253 3.09 -2.82 -3.46
N ALA A 254 2.17 -3.06 -2.55
CA ALA A 254 0.75 -3.24 -2.79
C ALA A 254 -0.08 -2.43 -1.77
N PRO A 255 -0.37 -1.14 -2.06
CA PRO A 255 -1.03 -0.23 -1.12
C PRO A 255 -2.45 -0.66 -0.72
N ARG A 256 -3.03 -1.59 -1.44
CA ARG A 256 -4.38 -2.13 -1.19
C ARG A 256 -4.50 -3.57 -1.68
N GLY A 257 -5.61 -4.21 -1.33
CA GLY A 257 -5.98 -5.53 -1.87
C GLY A 257 -5.26 -6.72 -1.22
N VAL A 258 -4.22 -6.49 -0.43
CA VAL A 258 -3.54 -7.57 0.30
C VAL A 258 -4.37 -7.95 1.52
N PRO A 259 -4.86 -9.20 1.62
CA PRO A 259 -5.66 -9.61 2.77
C PRO A 259 -4.81 -9.68 4.06
N THR A 260 -5.45 -9.47 5.21
CA THR A 260 -4.75 -9.42 6.51
C THR A 260 -3.97 -10.70 6.79
N TRP A 261 -4.53 -11.88 6.49
CA TRP A 261 -3.83 -13.14 6.69
C TRP A 261 -2.51 -13.22 5.91
N LEU A 262 -2.45 -12.63 4.71
CA LEU A 262 -1.21 -12.60 3.92
C LEU A 262 -0.21 -11.58 4.49
N HIS A 263 -0.68 -10.42 4.93
CA HIS A 263 0.15 -9.42 5.60
C HIS A 263 0.82 -9.98 6.85
N GLU A 264 0.03 -10.58 7.74
CA GLU A 264 0.51 -11.12 9.00
C GLU A 264 1.39 -12.35 8.80
N GLY A 265 1.00 -13.24 7.88
CA GLY A 265 1.78 -14.43 7.57
C GLY A 265 3.16 -14.12 6.99
N LEU A 266 3.26 -13.09 6.14
CA LEU A 266 4.55 -12.62 5.61
C LEU A 266 5.40 -11.97 6.70
N ALA A 267 4.81 -11.13 7.56
CA ALA A 267 5.53 -10.49 8.65
C ALA A 267 6.12 -11.54 9.61
N GLN A 268 5.33 -12.54 10.03
CA GLN A 268 5.79 -13.65 10.85
C GLN A 268 6.84 -14.53 10.16
N TYR A 269 6.68 -14.80 8.88
CA TYR A 269 7.66 -15.56 8.11
C TYR A 269 9.02 -14.86 8.08
N PHE A 270 9.04 -13.55 7.82
CA PHE A 270 10.27 -12.78 7.76
C PHE A 270 10.90 -12.52 9.14
N GLU A 271 10.12 -12.39 10.20
CA GLU A 271 10.67 -12.29 11.56
C GLU A 271 11.24 -13.61 12.09
N GLY A 272 10.96 -14.71 11.40
CA GLY A 272 11.54 -16.01 11.69
C GLY A 272 10.73 -16.88 12.66
N ASP A 273 9.42 -16.75 12.68
CA ASP A 273 8.54 -17.62 13.46
C ASP A 273 8.55 -19.06 12.95
N ASP A 274 8.32 -19.99 13.87
CA ASP A 274 8.36 -21.42 13.61
C ASP A 274 7.07 -21.93 12.96
N ALA A 275 7.05 -21.96 11.61
CA ALA A 275 5.92 -22.45 10.84
C ALA A 275 5.59 -23.94 11.15
N VAL A 276 6.57 -24.77 11.58
CA VAL A 276 6.32 -26.16 11.94
C VAL A 276 5.56 -26.25 13.26
N ALA A 277 5.95 -25.43 14.24
CA ALA A 277 5.23 -25.35 15.50
C ALA A 277 3.83 -24.76 15.32
N ALA A 278 3.69 -23.70 14.51
CA ALA A 278 2.39 -23.11 14.13
C ALA A 278 1.47 -24.17 13.50
N ARG A 279 1.96 -24.91 12.51
CA ARG A 279 1.21 -25.98 11.85
C ARG A 279 0.68 -27.02 12.85
N ARG A 280 1.51 -27.47 13.80
CA ARG A 280 1.08 -28.44 14.83
C ARG A 280 -0.05 -27.89 15.70
N ARG A 281 -0.10 -26.57 15.92
CA ARG A 281 -1.20 -25.94 16.68
C ARG A 281 -2.48 -25.90 15.83
N VAL A 282 -2.37 -25.50 14.56
CA VAL A 282 -3.52 -25.48 13.63
C VAL A 282 -4.10 -26.90 13.44
N GLU A 283 -3.26 -27.93 13.25
CA GLU A 283 -3.72 -29.33 13.10
C GLU A 283 -4.54 -29.84 14.30
N LYS A 284 -4.30 -29.29 15.51
CA LYS A 284 -5.04 -29.67 16.74
C LYS A 284 -6.37 -28.95 16.88
N VAL A 285 -6.47 -27.72 16.39
CA VAL A 285 -7.63 -26.85 16.61
C VAL A 285 -8.55 -26.83 15.38
N GLY A 286 -7.99 -26.94 14.18
CA GLY A 286 -8.66 -26.75 12.90
C GLY A 286 -8.30 -25.43 12.26
N VAL A 287 -8.90 -25.13 11.09
CA VAL A 287 -8.65 -23.91 10.31
C VAL A 287 -9.82 -22.94 10.41
N ILE A 288 -9.56 -21.67 10.32
CA ILE A 288 -10.53 -20.61 10.12
C ILE A 288 -10.61 -20.36 8.61
N PRO A 289 -11.79 -20.38 7.96
CA PRO A 289 -11.86 -20.10 6.52
C PRO A 289 -11.22 -18.75 6.18
N LEU A 290 -10.31 -18.73 5.22
CA LEU A 290 -9.48 -17.57 4.84
C LEU A 290 -10.30 -16.32 4.49
N GLN A 291 -11.50 -16.50 3.96
CA GLN A 291 -12.42 -15.39 3.72
C GLN A 291 -12.74 -14.55 4.97
N TYR A 292 -12.71 -15.16 6.16
CA TYR A 292 -12.90 -14.44 7.43
C TYR A 292 -11.61 -13.80 7.95
N LEU A 293 -10.47 -14.14 7.37
CA LEU A 293 -9.16 -13.62 7.69
C LEU A 293 -8.68 -12.54 6.69
N GLU A 294 -9.51 -12.15 5.74
CA GLU A 294 -9.20 -11.05 4.81
C GLU A 294 -9.19 -9.69 5.53
N GLY A 295 -10.11 -9.49 6.48
CA GLY A 295 -10.17 -8.32 7.34
C GLY A 295 -9.29 -8.42 8.57
N GLY A 296 -9.22 -7.32 9.35
CA GLY A 296 -8.39 -7.28 10.56
C GLY A 296 -8.81 -8.27 11.64
N PHE A 297 -7.84 -8.79 12.41
CA PHE A 297 -8.05 -9.79 13.45
C PHE A 297 -8.60 -9.23 14.77
N THR A 298 -8.87 -7.94 14.85
CA THR A 298 -9.37 -7.24 16.06
C THR A 298 -10.74 -7.71 16.52
N GLN A 299 -11.53 -8.32 15.62
CA GLN A 299 -12.86 -8.86 15.96
C GLN A 299 -12.81 -10.33 16.43
N LEU A 300 -11.63 -10.95 16.37
CA LEU A 300 -11.43 -12.32 16.81
C LEU A 300 -11.21 -12.39 18.33
N THR A 301 -11.63 -13.48 18.95
CA THR A 301 -11.21 -13.76 20.33
C THR A 301 -9.69 -14.00 20.39
N PRO A 302 -9.03 -13.83 21.55
CA PRO A 302 -7.58 -14.07 21.65
C PRO A 302 -7.13 -15.43 21.13
N ALA A 303 -7.91 -16.49 21.38
CA ALA A 303 -7.61 -17.83 20.89
C ALA A 303 -7.75 -17.93 19.36
N GLN A 304 -8.79 -17.33 18.79
CA GLN A 304 -8.96 -17.27 17.35
C GLN A 304 -7.90 -16.42 16.67
N ALA A 305 -7.51 -15.29 17.26
CA ALA A 305 -6.42 -14.46 16.74
C ALA A 305 -5.09 -15.23 16.71
N THR A 306 -4.74 -15.95 17.78
CA THR A 306 -3.54 -16.82 17.78
C THR A 306 -3.61 -17.86 16.67
N LEU A 307 -4.76 -18.50 16.48
CA LEU A 307 -4.95 -19.48 15.41
C LEU A 307 -4.83 -18.82 14.01
N ALA A 308 -5.41 -17.64 13.81
CA ALA A 308 -5.33 -16.88 12.57
C ALA A 308 -3.88 -16.51 12.21
N TYR A 309 -3.09 -16.08 13.19
CA TYR A 309 -1.65 -15.85 13.00
C TYR A 309 -0.90 -17.12 12.61
N ASP A 310 -1.11 -18.22 13.34
CA ASP A 310 -0.48 -19.52 13.04
C ASP A 310 -0.83 -20.01 11.63
N GLU A 311 -2.09 -19.91 11.24
CA GLU A 311 -2.60 -20.31 9.93
C GLU A 311 -1.98 -19.47 8.81
N SER A 312 -1.95 -18.16 8.99
CA SER A 312 -1.33 -17.20 8.09
C SER A 312 0.14 -17.54 7.81
N LEU A 313 0.90 -17.80 8.87
CA LEU A 313 2.31 -18.20 8.77
C LEU A 313 2.49 -19.50 7.99
N VAL A 314 1.67 -20.53 8.29
CA VAL A 314 1.77 -21.84 7.63
C VAL A 314 1.50 -21.74 6.14
N ILE A 315 0.47 -20.97 5.74
CA ILE A 315 0.15 -20.76 4.32
C ILE A 315 1.30 -20.05 3.61
N VAL A 316 1.80 -18.96 4.17
CA VAL A 316 2.90 -18.20 3.58
C VAL A 316 4.16 -19.06 3.45
N ALA A 317 4.51 -19.85 4.48
CA ALA A 317 5.65 -20.76 4.41
C ALA A 317 5.53 -21.78 3.28
N LYS A 318 4.31 -22.29 3.03
CA LYS A 318 4.04 -23.19 1.90
C LYS A 318 4.10 -22.49 0.55
N LEU A 319 3.64 -21.24 0.45
CA LEU A 319 3.75 -20.46 -0.79
C LEU A 319 5.22 -20.22 -1.16
N PHE A 320 6.11 -19.96 -0.19
CA PHE A 320 7.55 -19.86 -0.42
C PHE A 320 8.20 -21.17 -0.86
N GLN A 321 7.63 -22.31 -0.56
CA GLN A 321 8.11 -23.62 -1.01
C GLN A 321 7.68 -23.95 -2.43
N ARG A 322 6.77 -23.21 -3.06
CA ARG A 322 6.30 -23.43 -4.42
C ARG A 322 7.35 -22.97 -5.43
N PRO A 323 7.89 -23.86 -6.29
CA PRO A 323 8.88 -23.47 -7.27
C PRO A 323 8.34 -22.42 -8.26
N GLY A 324 9.09 -21.35 -8.47
CA GLY A 324 8.74 -20.32 -9.44
C GLY A 324 7.54 -19.43 -9.05
N PHE A 325 7.14 -19.41 -7.79
CA PHE A 325 6.05 -18.56 -7.34
C PHE A 325 6.44 -17.08 -7.45
N ASP A 326 5.66 -16.31 -8.24
CA ASP A 326 5.93 -14.90 -8.51
C ASP A 326 5.13 -14.00 -7.56
N TRP A 327 5.77 -13.62 -6.44
CA TRP A 327 5.20 -12.70 -5.45
C TRP A 327 4.88 -11.33 -6.04
N ASN A 328 5.74 -10.81 -6.92
CA ASN A 328 5.54 -9.49 -7.54
C ASN A 328 4.28 -9.48 -8.42
N ALA A 329 4.09 -10.54 -9.22
CA ALA A 329 2.88 -10.69 -10.02
C ALA A 329 1.61 -10.78 -9.15
N LEU A 330 1.66 -11.55 -8.03
CA LEU A 330 0.54 -11.64 -7.10
C LEU A 330 0.21 -10.28 -6.47
N PHE A 331 1.21 -9.55 -5.95
CA PHE A 331 0.99 -8.24 -5.34
C PHE A 331 0.42 -7.22 -6.33
N ARG A 332 0.90 -7.23 -7.56
CA ARG A 332 0.35 -6.38 -8.63
C ARG A 332 -1.12 -6.69 -8.88
N ALA A 333 -1.46 -7.96 -9.02
CA ALA A 333 -2.84 -8.38 -9.25
C ALA A 333 -3.76 -8.06 -8.04
N LEU A 334 -3.27 -8.22 -6.81
CA LEU A 334 -3.99 -7.82 -5.60
C LEU A 334 -4.24 -6.32 -5.56
N SER A 335 -3.25 -5.50 -5.91
CA SER A 335 -3.39 -4.02 -5.95
C SER A 335 -4.41 -3.54 -6.98
N GLU A 336 -4.68 -4.33 -8.01
CA GLU A 336 -5.64 -4.04 -9.07
C GLU A 336 -7.03 -4.64 -8.81
N SER A 337 -7.23 -5.32 -7.68
CA SER A 337 -8.46 -6.02 -7.32
C SER A 337 -8.97 -5.61 -5.95
N ASP A 338 -10.27 -5.57 -5.79
CA ASP A 338 -10.99 -5.44 -4.51
C ASP A 338 -11.47 -6.79 -3.95
N ARG A 339 -11.15 -7.90 -4.65
CA ARG A 339 -11.56 -9.26 -4.33
C ARG A 339 -10.36 -10.20 -4.24
N PRO A 340 -9.69 -10.26 -3.07
CA PRO A 340 -8.48 -11.09 -2.89
C PRO A 340 -8.71 -12.56 -3.28
N GLU A 341 -9.77 -13.19 -2.79
CA GLU A 341 -10.10 -14.59 -3.09
C GLU A 341 -10.10 -14.86 -4.60
N TYR A 342 -10.77 -13.99 -5.40
CA TYR A 342 -10.82 -14.14 -6.85
C TYR A 342 -9.43 -13.98 -7.49
N THR A 343 -8.61 -13.08 -6.95
CA THR A 343 -7.23 -12.91 -7.40
C THR A 343 -6.42 -14.16 -7.15
N PHE A 344 -6.52 -14.76 -5.97
CA PHE A 344 -5.85 -16.03 -5.65
C PHE A 344 -6.32 -17.17 -6.57
N ASP A 345 -7.59 -17.24 -6.90
CA ASP A 345 -8.14 -18.24 -7.85
C ASP A 345 -7.46 -18.16 -9.23
N ASN A 346 -7.22 -16.94 -9.73
CA ASN A 346 -6.52 -16.72 -11.01
C ASN A 346 -5.05 -17.17 -10.98
N PHE A 347 -4.44 -17.27 -9.81
CA PHE A 347 -3.11 -17.84 -9.59
C PHE A 347 -3.15 -19.36 -9.31
N GLY A 348 -4.32 -19.98 -9.39
CA GLY A 348 -4.50 -21.39 -9.05
C GLY A 348 -4.38 -21.70 -7.55
N LEU A 349 -4.62 -20.68 -6.71
CA LEU A 349 -4.46 -20.71 -5.26
C LEU A 349 -5.81 -20.57 -4.57
N ARG A 350 -6.77 -21.44 -4.87
CA ARG A 350 -8.09 -21.38 -4.22
C ARG A 350 -7.94 -21.46 -2.69
N TYR A 351 -8.68 -20.63 -1.98
CA TYR A 351 -8.64 -20.61 -0.51
C TYR A 351 -8.88 -22.00 0.09
N SER A 352 -9.89 -22.74 -0.41
CA SER A 352 -10.17 -24.11 0.03
C SER A 352 -8.99 -25.09 -0.19
N MET A 353 -8.17 -24.86 -1.22
CA MET A 353 -6.97 -25.67 -1.44
C MET A 353 -5.86 -25.29 -0.46
N LEU A 354 -5.64 -23.98 -0.22
CA LEU A 354 -4.66 -23.49 0.74
C LEU A 354 -5.02 -24.00 2.16
N GLU A 355 -6.27 -23.91 2.55
CA GLU A 355 -6.80 -24.44 3.82
C GLU A 355 -6.57 -25.95 3.95
N ALA A 356 -6.88 -26.70 2.92
CA ALA A 356 -6.65 -28.15 2.90
C ALA A 356 -5.16 -28.52 3.01
N GLU A 357 -4.28 -27.73 2.39
CA GLU A 357 -2.83 -27.94 2.47
C GLU A 357 -2.26 -27.75 3.88
N ILE A 358 -2.89 -26.94 4.75
CA ILE A 358 -2.43 -26.75 6.13
C ILE A 358 -2.49 -28.05 6.90
N ILE A 359 -3.60 -28.80 6.73
CA ILE A 359 -3.91 -30.02 7.49
C ILE A 359 -3.52 -31.30 6.73
N ALA A 360 -3.14 -31.21 5.46
CA ALA A 360 -2.66 -32.35 4.69
C ALA A 360 -1.32 -32.87 5.26
N LYS A 361 -1.25 -34.18 5.56
CA LYS A 361 -0.06 -34.86 6.09
C LYS A 361 1.07 -34.96 5.09
#